data_c8eba3373a5856867f12306b38e98f33
#
_entry.id   c8eba3373a5856867f12306b38e98f33
#
_cell.length_a   1.000
_cell.length_b   1.000
_cell.length_c   1.000
_cell.angle_alpha   90.00
_cell.angle_beta   90.00
_cell.angle_gamma   90.00
#
_symmetry.space_group_name_H-M   'P 1'
#
loop_
_entity.id
_entity.type
_entity.pdbx_description
1 polymer ?
#
loop_
_entity_poly.entity_id
_entity_poly.type
_entity_poly.pdbx_seq_one_letter_code
_entity_poly.pdbx_strand_id
1 'polypeptide(L)'
;MLNMGHKIAVYGASGTTGRFVVAELQERGFTPLPFGRAQATPDNPTALDQALTGAAAVINTAGPFAVTADPLISAAERAGIPYVDVAAEIEANADTLARNTTVPAVPAMAFFGGLADLLVTATTADWPTADSAHIAYGLSNWQPTPGTLTAGAVSHARRNGQRVRFHNNELQYHSDPPQTLQWEFPSGPREVIAEFSMADIVTIPSHLQIPSVTSYMTTSAARGLREAANRAEPETFEVDVRVRRGDEERRMAIAGRDIYAVSAPLAVEAVERLLTGRFKVTGTASAGAMFDAADFLNALPTRS
;
A
#
# COMPACT_ATOMS: atom_id res chain seq x y z
N MET A 1 -23.30 -13.02 3.91
CA MET A 1 -23.72 -12.96 5.33
C MET A 1 -22.64 -13.43 6.34
N LEU A 2 -21.34 -13.49 5.97
CA LEU A 2 -20.26 -13.97 6.84
C LEU A 2 -19.65 -12.90 7.79
N ASN A 3 -19.90 -11.61 7.55
CA ASN A 3 -19.21 -10.53 8.25
C ASN A 3 -19.99 -9.86 9.38
N MET A 4 -21.25 -10.26 9.60
CA MET A 4 -22.11 -9.63 10.60
C MET A 4 -21.60 -9.87 12.02
N GLY A 5 -20.98 -8.83 12.61
CA GLY A 5 -20.58 -8.81 14.00
C GLY A 5 -19.08 -8.80 14.30
N HIS A 6 -18.19 -9.03 13.31
CA HIS A 6 -16.76 -8.89 13.54
C HIS A 6 -16.39 -7.43 13.80
N LYS A 7 -15.70 -7.19 14.91
CA LYS A 7 -15.17 -5.88 15.28
C LYS A 7 -13.78 -5.71 14.69
N ILE A 8 -13.55 -4.63 13.96
CA ILE A 8 -12.25 -4.34 13.34
C ILE A 8 -11.68 -3.06 13.95
N ALA A 9 -10.55 -3.18 14.60
CA ALA A 9 -9.85 -2.04 15.17
C ALA A 9 -9.22 -1.18 14.06
N VAL A 10 -9.40 0.14 14.10
CA VAL A 10 -8.85 1.07 13.11
C VAL A 10 -8.02 2.12 13.84
N TYR A 11 -6.69 1.98 13.76
CA TYR A 11 -5.77 2.98 14.29
C TYR A 11 -5.60 4.12 13.32
N GLY A 12 -5.81 5.36 13.79
CA GLY A 12 -5.83 6.53 12.93
C GLY A 12 -7.17 6.77 12.22
N ALA A 13 -8.26 6.27 12.75
CA ALA A 13 -9.61 6.34 12.20
C ALA A 13 -10.10 7.76 11.87
N SER A 14 -9.61 8.80 12.55
CA SER A 14 -9.94 10.20 12.29
C SER A 14 -9.17 10.83 11.12
N GLY A 15 -8.12 10.18 10.63
CA GLY A 15 -7.33 10.61 9.48
C GLY A 15 -8.08 10.48 8.15
N THR A 16 -7.52 11.01 7.06
CA THR A 16 -8.16 10.97 5.73
C THR A 16 -8.47 9.54 5.30
N THR A 17 -7.48 8.67 5.22
CA THR A 17 -7.68 7.26 4.85
C THR A 17 -8.48 6.50 5.90
N GLY A 18 -8.26 6.80 7.19
CA GLY A 18 -8.98 6.15 8.29
C GLY A 18 -10.50 6.33 8.22
N ARG A 19 -10.99 7.51 7.84
CA ARG A 19 -12.43 7.76 7.65
C ARG A 19 -13.01 6.93 6.50
N PHE A 20 -12.27 6.78 5.39
CA PHE A 20 -12.70 5.91 4.29
C PHE A 20 -12.73 4.44 4.72
N VAL A 21 -11.72 3.97 5.47
CA VAL A 21 -11.68 2.61 6.00
C VAL A 21 -12.84 2.33 6.94
N VAL A 22 -13.16 3.27 7.85
CA VAL A 22 -14.33 3.13 8.75
C VAL A 22 -15.63 3.04 7.96
N ALA A 23 -15.83 3.86 6.94
CA ALA A 23 -17.03 3.83 6.09
C ALA A 23 -17.13 2.51 5.32
N GLU A 24 -16.04 2.05 4.68
CA GLU A 24 -16.00 0.80 3.93
C GLU A 24 -16.28 -0.41 4.82
N LEU A 25 -15.74 -0.44 6.05
CA LEU A 25 -16.05 -1.49 7.03
C LEU A 25 -17.55 -1.54 7.34
N GLN A 26 -18.19 -0.39 7.55
CA GLN A 26 -19.63 -0.30 7.82
C GLN A 26 -20.46 -0.77 6.63
N GLU A 27 -20.09 -0.36 5.40
CA GLU A 27 -20.76 -0.80 4.16
C GLU A 27 -20.69 -2.33 3.99
N ARG A 28 -19.58 -2.96 4.40
CA ARG A 28 -19.44 -4.43 4.34
C ARG A 28 -19.98 -5.16 5.58
N GLY A 29 -20.65 -4.47 6.50
CA GLY A 29 -21.30 -5.07 7.67
C GLY A 29 -20.37 -5.43 8.83
N PHE A 30 -19.15 -4.89 8.85
CA PHE A 30 -18.25 -4.95 10.00
C PHE A 30 -18.59 -3.87 11.03
N THR A 31 -18.16 -4.08 12.27
CA THR A 31 -18.25 -3.06 13.33
C THR A 31 -16.87 -2.41 13.54
N PRO A 32 -16.64 -1.16 13.08
CA PRO A 32 -15.37 -0.49 13.34
C PRO A 32 -15.18 -0.20 14.83
N LEU A 33 -13.96 -0.37 15.32
CA LEU A 33 -13.48 0.09 16.63
C LEU A 33 -12.45 1.20 16.38
N PRO A 34 -12.89 2.47 16.23
CA PRO A 34 -12.00 3.57 15.92
C PRO A 34 -11.17 3.99 17.13
N PHE A 35 -9.85 4.13 16.96
CA PHE A 35 -8.96 4.68 17.97
C PHE A 35 -7.76 5.39 17.33
N GLY A 36 -6.96 6.06 18.15
CA GLY A 36 -5.78 6.78 17.71
C GLY A 36 -4.88 7.16 18.87
N ARG A 37 -3.90 8.05 18.63
CA ARG A 37 -2.90 8.43 19.63
C ARG A 37 -3.47 9.01 20.92
N ALA A 38 -4.67 9.59 20.90
CA ALA A 38 -5.34 10.08 22.11
C ALA A 38 -5.75 8.95 23.07
N GLN A 39 -6.05 7.76 22.54
CA GLN A 39 -6.43 6.58 23.33
C GLN A 39 -5.24 5.64 23.59
N ALA A 40 -4.37 5.46 22.60
CA ALA A 40 -3.23 4.58 22.68
C ALA A 40 -2.05 5.11 21.87
N THR A 41 -0.99 5.53 22.53
CA THR A 41 0.26 5.91 21.84
C THR A 41 1.08 4.67 21.48
N PRO A 42 1.89 4.68 20.40
CA PRO A 42 2.70 3.53 20.00
C PRO A 42 3.66 3.02 21.08
N ASP A 43 4.12 3.89 21.96
CA ASP A 43 5.03 3.58 23.06
C ASP A 43 4.33 3.04 24.33
N ASN A 44 3.01 2.87 24.29
CA ASN A 44 2.22 2.32 25.40
C ASN A 44 1.58 0.96 25.03
N PRO A 45 2.30 -0.18 25.20
CA PRO A 45 1.79 -1.50 24.86
C PRO A 45 0.47 -1.85 25.55
N THR A 46 0.32 -1.50 26.84
CA THR A 46 -0.91 -1.79 27.60
C THR A 46 -2.13 -1.08 27.01
N ALA A 47 -1.97 0.19 26.59
CA ALA A 47 -3.06 0.91 25.99
C ALA A 47 -3.42 0.35 24.58
N LEU A 48 -2.41 -0.10 23.82
CA LEU A 48 -2.64 -0.78 22.55
C LEU A 48 -3.39 -2.10 22.76
N ASP A 49 -3.00 -2.93 23.71
CA ASP A 49 -3.67 -4.19 24.03
C ASP A 49 -5.13 -3.98 24.45
N GLN A 50 -5.39 -2.96 25.28
CA GLN A 50 -6.75 -2.56 25.66
C GLN A 50 -7.58 -2.12 24.46
N ALA A 51 -7.01 -1.31 23.55
CA ALA A 51 -7.69 -0.84 22.35
C ALA A 51 -8.03 -1.98 21.36
N LEU A 52 -7.27 -3.06 21.36
CA LEU A 52 -7.52 -4.23 20.51
C LEU A 52 -8.45 -5.27 21.17
N THR A 53 -8.90 -5.05 22.41
CA THR A 53 -9.75 -6.01 23.12
C THR A 53 -11.05 -6.30 22.35
N GLY A 54 -11.27 -7.56 21.98
CA GLY A 54 -12.44 -8.03 21.26
C GLY A 54 -12.45 -7.68 19.76
N ALA A 55 -11.37 -7.13 19.22
CA ALA A 55 -11.19 -6.98 17.77
C ALA A 55 -10.85 -8.32 17.12
N ALA A 56 -11.33 -8.54 15.91
CA ALA A 56 -11.01 -9.70 15.07
C ALA A 56 -9.81 -9.44 14.14
N ALA A 57 -9.50 -8.16 13.86
CA ALA A 57 -8.34 -7.71 13.09
C ALA A 57 -8.03 -6.25 13.43
N VAL A 58 -6.84 -5.77 13.05
CA VAL A 58 -6.48 -4.35 13.14
C VAL A 58 -6.04 -3.80 11.78
N ILE A 59 -6.53 -2.60 11.43
CA ILE A 59 -6.07 -1.81 10.29
C ILE A 59 -5.36 -0.57 10.82
N ASN A 60 -4.09 -0.40 10.44
CA ASN A 60 -3.30 0.79 10.76
C ASN A 60 -3.35 1.78 9.60
N THR A 61 -3.94 2.95 9.84
CA THR A 61 -4.02 4.07 8.89
C THR A 61 -3.25 5.31 9.38
N ALA A 62 -2.43 5.16 10.42
CA ALA A 62 -1.75 6.28 11.09
C ALA A 62 -0.25 6.28 10.82
N GLY A 63 0.19 7.07 9.84
CA GLY A 63 1.61 7.37 9.65
C GLY A 63 2.18 8.31 10.74
N PRO A 64 3.52 8.43 10.86
CA PRO A 64 4.53 7.67 10.10
C PRO A 64 4.57 6.19 10.49
N PHE A 65 4.56 5.31 9.51
CA PHE A 65 4.50 3.86 9.77
C PHE A 65 5.81 3.32 10.34
N ALA A 66 6.93 4.00 10.11
CA ALA A 66 8.19 3.73 10.82
C ALA A 66 8.08 3.80 12.36
N VAL A 67 7.03 4.46 12.89
CA VAL A 67 6.77 4.59 14.33
C VAL A 67 5.61 3.73 14.78
N THR A 68 4.61 3.55 13.93
CA THR A 68 3.33 2.92 14.35
C THR A 68 3.23 1.44 13.99
N ALA A 69 3.92 0.96 12.94
CA ALA A 69 3.75 -0.40 12.45
C ALA A 69 4.21 -1.45 13.48
N ASP A 70 5.46 -1.39 13.91
CA ASP A 70 6.03 -2.41 14.82
C ASP A 70 5.27 -2.55 16.15
N PRO A 71 4.93 -1.46 16.88
CA PRO A 71 4.14 -1.57 18.10
C PRO A 71 2.74 -2.18 17.91
N LEU A 72 2.06 -1.81 16.80
CA LEU A 72 0.74 -2.34 16.48
C LEU A 72 0.78 -3.80 16.03
N ILE A 73 1.79 -4.20 15.26
CA ILE A 73 2.03 -5.62 14.92
C ILE A 73 2.26 -6.42 16.18
N SER A 74 3.11 -5.93 17.09
CA SER A 74 3.36 -6.60 18.39
C SER A 74 2.08 -6.75 19.23
N ALA A 75 1.21 -5.74 19.23
CA ALA A 75 -0.08 -5.81 19.92
C ALA A 75 -1.04 -6.80 19.22
N ALA A 76 -1.06 -6.82 17.88
CA ALA A 76 -1.84 -7.78 17.10
C ALA A 76 -1.39 -9.23 17.37
N GLU A 77 -0.07 -9.48 17.48
CA GLU A 77 0.47 -10.79 17.85
C GLU A 77 0.03 -11.22 19.24
N ARG A 78 0.09 -10.31 20.25
CA ARG A 78 -0.40 -10.62 21.61
C ARG A 78 -1.90 -10.89 21.65
N ALA A 79 -2.67 -10.20 20.81
CA ALA A 79 -4.12 -10.40 20.65
C ALA A 79 -4.47 -11.64 19.79
N GLY A 80 -3.52 -12.21 19.06
CA GLY A 80 -3.74 -13.31 18.13
C GLY A 80 -4.59 -12.94 16.92
N ILE A 81 -4.53 -11.69 16.44
CA ILE A 81 -5.37 -11.16 15.37
C ILE A 81 -4.53 -10.69 14.17
N PRO A 82 -5.05 -10.74 12.93
CA PRO A 82 -4.38 -10.21 11.75
C PRO A 82 -4.12 -8.71 11.81
N TYR A 83 -3.01 -8.28 11.18
CA TYR A 83 -2.62 -6.89 10.99
C TYR A 83 -2.62 -6.53 9.51
N VAL A 84 -3.13 -5.33 9.19
CA VAL A 84 -3.08 -4.72 7.85
C VAL A 84 -2.69 -3.26 8.02
N ASP A 85 -1.87 -2.71 7.11
CA ASP A 85 -1.63 -1.27 7.06
C ASP A 85 -1.68 -0.68 5.64
N VAL A 86 -1.66 0.65 5.57
CA VAL A 86 -1.72 1.42 4.33
C VAL A 86 -0.42 2.21 4.08
N ALA A 87 0.71 1.71 4.54
CA ALA A 87 2.00 2.35 4.44
C ALA A 87 2.48 2.48 2.98
N ALA A 88 2.92 3.68 2.60
CA ALA A 88 3.57 3.92 1.30
C ALA A 88 5.10 4.09 1.43
N GLU A 89 5.62 4.21 2.65
CA GLU A 89 7.04 4.42 2.95
C GLU A 89 7.86 3.16 2.66
N ILE A 90 8.92 3.30 1.87
CA ILE A 90 9.79 2.20 1.44
C ILE A 90 10.40 1.49 2.65
N GLU A 91 11.05 2.28 3.52
CA GLU A 91 11.80 1.76 4.66
C GLU A 91 10.91 1.09 5.70
N ALA A 92 9.73 1.65 5.96
CA ALA A 92 8.76 1.06 6.90
C ALA A 92 8.21 -0.27 6.38
N ASN A 93 7.95 -0.36 5.08
CA ASN A 93 7.51 -1.60 4.45
C ASN A 93 8.62 -2.65 4.41
N ALA A 94 9.87 -2.25 4.13
CA ALA A 94 11.01 -3.15 4.19
C ALA A 94 11.19 -3.73 5.61
N ASP A 95 11.11 -2.89 6.65
CA ASP A 95 11.19 -3.32 8.05
C ASP A 95 10.06 -4.32 8.39
N THR A 96 8.82 -4.00 7.97
CA THR A 96 7.67 -4.87 8.23
C THR A 96 7.80 -6.21 7.51
N LEU A 97 8.20 -6.21 6.22
CA LEU A 97 8.39 -7.44 5.44
C LEU A 97 9.53 -8.31 5.95
N ALA A 98 10.54 -7.72 6.58
CA ALA A 98 11.63 -8.46 7.22
C ALA A 98 11.22 -9.10 8.57
N ARG A 99 10.06 -8.74 9.11
CA ARG A 99 9.58 -9.23 10.39
C ARG A 99 8.94 -10.62 10.25
N ASN A 100 9.36 -11.54 11.11
CA ASN A 100 8.70 -12.83 11.22
C ASN A 100 7.59 -12.75 12.28
N THR A 101 6.32 -12.80 11.87
CA THR A 101 5.16 -12.65 12.74
C THR A 101 4.43 -13.97 12.96
N THR A 102 3.78 -14.09 14.12
CA THR A 102 2.96 -15.27 14.50
C THR A 102 1.53 -15.17 13.97
N VAL A 103 1.10 -13.98 13.53
CA VAL A 103 -0.20 -13.72 12.91
C VAL A 103 -0.01 -13.22 11.47
N PRO A 104 -1.00 -13.34 10.59
CA PRO A 104 -0.93 -12.73 9.28
C PRO A 104 -0.75 -11.21 9.40
N ALA A 105 0.28 -10.67 8.72
CA ALA A 105 0.56 -9.25 8.66
C ALA A 105 0.78 -8.81 7.21
N VAL A 106 -0.03 -7.87 6.74
CA VAL A 106 0.00 -7.41 5.33
C VAL A 106 0.26 -5.90 5.30
N PRO A 107 1.50 -5.48 5.04
CA PRO A 107 1.84 -4.07 4.88
C PRO A 107 1.38 -3.52 3.52
N ALA A 108 1.35 -2.20 3.41
CA ALA A 108 1.11 -1.46 2.18
C ALA A 108 -0.21 -1.77 1.46
N MET A 109 -1.27 -2.21 2.15
CA MET A 109 -2.59 -2.46 1.51
C MET A 109 -3.27 -1.17 1.11
N ALA A 110 -2.66 -0.46 0.15
CA ALA A 110 -3.04 0.87 -0.30
C ALA A 110 -2.80 1.05 -1.80
N PHE A 111 -3.08 2.27 -2.29
CA PHE A 111 -2.84 2.68 -3.67
C PHE A 111 -1.37 2.46 -4.09
N PHE A 112 -0.41 2.92 -3.28
CA PHE A 112 1.01 2.60 -3.46
C PHE A 112 1.36 1.33 -2.70
N GLY A 113 1.99 0.40 -3.35
CA GLY A 113 2.36 -0.91 -2.81
C GLY A 113 1.34 -1.98 -3.14
N GLY A 114 0.29 -2.15 -2.36
CA GLY A 114 -0.64 -3.28 -2.47
C GLY A 114 -1.37 -3.37 -3.80
N LEU A 115 -1.89 -2.26 -4.33
CA LEU A 115 -2.57 -2.26 -5.63
C LEU A 115 -1.61 -2.65 -6.76
N ALA A 116 -0.43 -2.02 -6.81
CA ALA A 116 0.56 -2.33 -7.84
C ALA A 116 1.12 -3.75 -7.70
N ASP A 117 1.35 -4.22 -6.48
CA ASP A 117 1.80 -5.58 -6.21
C ASP A 117 0.78 -6.62 -6.74
N LEU A 118 -0.51 -6.42 -6.46
CA LEU A 118 -1.58 -7.27 -7.00
C LEU A 118 -1.64 -7.23 -8.53
N LEU A 119 -1.53 -6.03 -9.13
CA LEU A 119 -1.53 -5.88 -10.60
C LEU A 119 -0.32 -6.57 -11.24
N VAL A 120 0.89 -6.37 -10.71
CA VAL A 120 2.11 -7.04 -11.22
C VAL A 120 1.98 -8.54 -11.06
N THR A 121 1.51 -9.03 -9.89
CA THR A 121 1.33 -10.45 -9.63
C THR A 121 0.32 -11.08 -10.60
N ALA A 122 -0.82 -10.42 -10.84
CA ALA A 122 -1.81 -10.90 -11.80
C ALA A 122 -1.30 -10.86 -13.24
N THR A 123 -0.49 -9.85 -13.59
CA THR A 123 0.12 -9.71 -14.93
C THR A 123 1.19 -10.75 -15.17
N THR A 124 1.97 -11.09 -14.15
CA THR A 124 2.99 -12.15 -14.22
C THR A 124 2.35 -13.52 -14.40
N ALA A 125 1.22 -13.76 -13.74
CA ALA A 125 0.40 -14.98 -13.85
C ALA A 125 1.22 -16.29 -13.79
N ASP A 126 1.36 -16.98 -14.94
CA ASP A 126 2.08 -18.26 -15.09
C ASP A 126 3.60 -18.11 -15.32
N TRP A 127 4.12 -16.88 -15.38
CA TRP A 127 5.56 -16.68 -15.53
C TRP A 127 6.26 -16.89 -14.18
N PRO A 128 7.19 -17.86 -14.08
CA PRO A 128 7.92 -18.08 -12.83
C PRO A 128 8.91 -16.96 -12.51
N THR A 129 9.39 -16.26 -13.55
CA THR A 129 10.33 -15.14 -13.47
C THR A 129 9.98 -14.09 -14.51
N ALA A 130 10.42 -12.86 -14.33
CA ALA A 130 10.41 -11.81 -15.34
C ALA A 130 11.70 -10.99 -15.24
N ASP A 131 12.02 -10.22 -16.29
CA ASP A 131 13.25 -9.41 -16.32
C ASP A 131 13.04 -8.04 -15.68
N SER A 132 11.84 -7.48 -15.83
CA SER A 132 11.49 -6.18 -15.23
C SER A 132 9.99 -6.00 -15.03
N ALA A 133 9.64 -5.21 -14.04
CA ALA A 133 8.31 -4.66 -13.84
C ALA A 133 8.36 -3.13 -13.81
N HIS A 134 7.45 -2.51 -14.54
CA HIS A 134 7.32 -1.07 -14.66
C HIS A 134 5.91 -0.66 -14.23
N ILE A 135 5.81 0.23 -13.26
CA ILE A 135 4.54 0.71 -12.69
C ILE A 135 4.43 2.21 -12.90
N ALA A 136 3.52 2.65 -13.76
CA ALA A 136 3.30 4.07 -14.02
C ALA A 136 2.02 4.56 -13.32
N TYR A 137 2.17 5.54 -12.46
CA TYR A 137 1.10 6.24 -11.77
C TYR A 137 0.74 7.52 -12.52
N GLY A 138 -0.36 7.48 -13.23
CA GLY A 138 -0.90 8.60 -14.00
C GLY A 138 -1.93 9.37 -13.19
N LEU A 139 -1.51 10.26 -12.31
CA LEU A 139 -2.42 11.12 -11.56
C LEU A 139 -2.68 12.44 -12.29
N SER A 140 -3.94 12.91 -12.28
CA SER A 140 -4.29 14.23 -12.80
C SER A 140 -3.66 15.36 -11.98
N ASN A 141 -3.60 15.15 -10.66
CA ASN A 141 -2.95 16.01 -9.68
C ASN A 141 -2.65 15.16 -8.44
N TRP A 142 -1.84 15.66 -7.50
CA TRP A 142 -1.67 15.03 -6.20
C TRP A 142 -1.66 16.09 -5.10
N GLN A 143 -2.65 16.01 -4.23
CA GLN A 143 -2.77 16.87 -3.07
C GLN A 143 -2.52 16.03 -1.81
N PRO A 144 -1.27 16.00 -1.30
CA PRO A 144 -0.92 15.16 -0.18
C PRO A 144 -1.63 15.62 1.10
N THR A 145 -2.08 14.65 1.90
CA THR A 145 -2.58 14.95 3.24
C THR A 145 -1.44 15.34 4.18
N PRO A 146 -1.71 16.01 5.31
CA PRO A 146 -0.69 16.25 6.33
C PRO A 146 0.01 14.97 6.81
N GLY A 147 -0.73 13.86 6.89
CA GLY A 147 -0.17 12.54 7.20
C GLY A 147 0.82 12.06 6.14
N THR A 148 0.48 12.20 4.86
CA THR A 148 1.36 11.86 3.73
C THR A 148 2.65 12.68 3.77
N LEU A 149 2.56 13.99 4.01
CA LEU A 149 3.75 14.86 4.12
C LEU A 149 4.65 14.47 5.28
N THR A 150 4.06 14.18 6.45
CA THR A 150 4.82 13.75 7.63
C THR A 150 5.51 12.41 7.40
N ALA A 151 4.79 11.43 6.87
CA ALA A 151 5.32 10.10 6.55
C ALA A 151 6.44 10.17 5.50
N GLY A 152 6.23 10.96 4.45
CA GLY A 152 7.25 11.21 3.41
C GLY A 152 8.50 11.87 3.96
N ALA A 153 8.37 12.84 4.87
CA ALA A 153 9.52 13.48 5.51
C ALA A 153 10.35 12.51 6.37
N VAL A 154 9.69 11.63 7.13
CA VAL A 154 10.36 10.59 7.92
C VAL A 154 11.08 9.58 7.01
N SER A 155 10.42 9.10 5.98
CA SER A 155 11.01 8.19 4.98
C SER A 155 12.23 8.84 4.29
N HIS A 156 12.09 10.10 3.85
CA HIS A 156 13.19 10.85 3.23
C HIS A 156 14.40 11.02 4.18
N ALA A 157 14.15 11.32 5.46
CA ALA A 157 15.20 11.45 6.47
C ALA A 157 15.92 10.11 6.74
N ARG A 158 15.19 8.98 6.79
CA ARG A 158 15.75 7.63 7.01
C ARG A 158 16.76 7.24 5.92
N ARG A 159 16.56 7.69 4.69
CA ARG A 159 17.49 7.46 3.57
C ARG A 159 18.44 8.61 3.27
N ASN A 160 18.62 9.54 4.23
CA ASN A 160 19.52 10.70 4.10
C ASN A 160 19.26 11.53 2.83
N GLY A 161 17.99 11.67 2.44
CA GLY A 161 17.59 12.42 1.24
C GLY A 161 17.88 11.72 -0.09
N GLN A 162 18.45 10.54 -0.08
CA GLN A 162 18.75 9.78 -1.30
C GLN A 162 17.47 9.27 -1.98
N ARG A 163 17.55 9.04 -3.28
CA ARG A 163 16.57 8.29 -4.04
C ARG A 163 16.83 6.80 -3.87
N VAL A 164 15.84 5.98 -4.11
CA VAL A 164 15.94 4.52 -4.01
C VAL A 164 15.41 3.89 -5.29
N ARG A 165 16.10 2.90 -5.80
CA ARG A 165 15.63 2.03 -6.88
C ARG A 165 15.83 0.56 -6.51
N PHE A 166 15.05 -0.33 -7.13
CA PHE A 166 15.30 -1.76 -7.05
C PHE A 166 15.85 -2.23 -8.40
N HIS A 167 17.10 -2.62 -8.42
CA HIS A 167 17.81 -3.04 -9.63
C HIS A 167 18.84 -4.13 -9.31
N ASN A 168 18.97 -5.12 -10.21
CA ASN A 168 19.84 -6.30 -10.01
C ASN A 168 19.55 -7.06 -8.71
N ASN A 169 18.27 -7.19 -8.34
CA ASN A 169 17.79 -7.83 -7.10
C ASN A 169 18.20 -7.11 -5.80
N GLU A 170 18.53 -5.83 -5.87
CA GLU A 170 18.99 -5.06 -4.72
C GLU A 170 18.31 -3.69 -4.64
N LEU A 171 18.02 -3.23 -3.42
CA LEU A 171 17.67 -1.84 -3.14
C LEU A 171 18.94 -1.00 -3.18
N GLN A 172 19.01 -0.05 -4.09
CA GLN A 172 20.14 0.82 -4.31
C GLN A 172 19.78 2.27 -3.96
N TYR A 173 20.53 2.85 -3.03
CA TYR A 173 20.41 4.26 -2.64
C TYR A 173 21.35 5.10 -3.51
N HIS A 174 20.84 6.18 -4.10
CA HIS A 174 21.61 6.99 -5.05
C HIS A 174 21.16 8.46 -5.03
N SER A 175 21.98 9.32 -5.64
CA SER A 175 21.72 10.75 -5.78
C SER A 175 21.63 11.19 -7.24
N ASP A 176 21.42 10.25 -8.17
CA ASP A 176 21.26 10.56 -9.58
C ASP A 176 20.06 11.50 -9.79
N PRO A 177 20.16 12.48 -10.72
CA PRO A 177 19.03 13.36 -10.99
C PRO A 177 17.84 12.58 -11.56
N PRO A 178 16.60 13.02 -11.23
CA PRO A 178 15.42 12.38 -11.79
C PRO A 178 15.38 12.53 -13.32
N GLN A 179 15.09 11.44 -14.00
CA GLN A 179 14.90 11.44 -15.47
C GLN A 179 13.41 11.53 -15.77
N THR A 180 13.06 12.21 -16.86
CA THR A 180 11.71 12.27 -17.40
C THR A 180 11.62 11.56 -18.74
N LEU A 181 10.48 10.96 -19.02
CA LEU A 181 10.18 10.31 -20.29
C LEU A 181 8.68 10.37 -20.59
N GLN A 182 8.32 10.08 -21.84
CA GLN A 182 6.91 9.92 -22.22
C GLN A 182 6.47 8.50 -21.90
N TRP A 183 5.30 8.37 -21.27
CA TRP A 183 4.66 7.10 -20.98
C TRP A 183 3.29 7.02 -21.66
N GLU A 184 3.06 5.94 -22.41
CA GLU A 184 1.81 5.68 -23.10
C GLU A 184 0.79 5.04 -22.13
N PHE A 185 0.02 5.87 -21.45
CA PHE A 185 -1.12 5.40 -20.65
C PHE A 185 -2.29 4.99 -21.55
N PRO A 186 -3.27 4.21 -21.05
CA PRO A 186 -4.50 3.96 -21.80
C PRO A 186 -5.23 5.22 -22.26
N SER A 187 -5.18 6.30 -21.48
CA SER A 187 -5.79 7.61 -21.82
C SER A 187 -4.93 8.49 -22.73
N GLY A 188 -3.74 8.04 -23.12
CA GLY A 188 -2.80 8.78 -23.97
C GLY A 188 -1.47 9.10 -23.31
N PRO A 189 -0.52 9.68 -24.08
CA PRO A 189 0.83 9.93 -23.61
C PRO A 189 0.88 11.03 -22.54
N ARG A 190 1.67 10.80 -21.49
CA ARG A 190 1.96 11.78 -20.44
C ARG A 190 3.43 11.72 -20.04
N GLU A 191 4.00 12.87 -19.70
CA GLU A 191 5.35 12.92 -19.16
C GLU A 191 5.38 12.41 -17.73
N VAL A 192 6.32 11.50 -17.45
CA VAL A 192 6.53 10.91 -16.13
C VAL A 192 7.97 11.10 -15.63
N ILE A 193 8.14 11.11 -14.32
CA ILE A 193 9.44 11.03 -13.65
C ILE A 193 9.71 9.55 -13.37
N ALA A 194 10.85 9.05 -13.84
CA ALA A 194 11.33 7.70 -13.57
C ALA A 194 11.89 7.59 -12.14
N GLU A 195 11.84 6.37 -11.62
CA GLU A 195 12.30 6.06 -10.25
C GLU A 195 11.62 6.95 -9.21
N PHE A 196 10.34 7.23 -9.38
CA PHE A 196 9.49 7.79 -8.36
C PHE A 196 9.08 6.66 -7.40
N SER A 197 10.06 6.20 -6.63
CA SER A 197 9.95 4.95 -5.87
C SER A 197 9.04 5.11 -4.66
N MET A 198 8.13 4.15 -4.53
CA MET A 198 7.18 3.99 -3.43
C MET A 198 7.30 2.55 -2.88
N ALA A 199 6.34 2.10 -2.07
CA ALA A 199 6.36 0.77 -1.47
C ALA A 199 6.50 -0.38 -2.49
N ASP A 200 6.12 -0.17 -3.75
CA ASP A 200 6.15 -1.19 -4.83
C ASP A 200 7.53 -1.84 -4.99
N ILE A 201 8.61 -1.05 -4.84
CA ILE A 201 9.98 -1.55 -5.03
C ILE A 201 10.47 -2.46 -3.89
N VAL A 202 9.67 -2.63 -2.84
CA VAL A 202 9.93 -3.61 -1.77
C VAL A 202 8.85 -4.68 -1.69
N THR A 203 7.58 -4.36 -1.99
CA THR A 203 6.49 -5.34 -1.93
C THR A 203 6.59 -6.37 -3.07
N ILE A 204 6.79 -5.92 -4.31
CA ILE A 204 6.87 -6.78 -5.50
C ILE A 204 8.06 -7.75 -5.42
N PRO A 205 9.31 -7.31 -5.20
CA PRO A 205 10.45 -8.23 -5.19
C PRO A 205 10.53 -9.08 -3.91
N SER A 206 9.68 -8.83 -2.91
CA SER A 206 9.62 -9.67 -1.72
C SER A 206 9.15 -11.10 -2.02
N HIS A 207 8.46 -11.32 -3.16
CA HIS A 207 7.90 -12.62 -3.52
C HIS A 207 8.01 -12.97 -5.00
N LEU A 208 8.22 -12.01 -5.90
CA LEU A 208 8.41 -12.26 -7.33
C LEU A 208 9.90 -12.19 -7.70
N GLN A 209 10.34 -13.14 -8.53
CA GLN A 209 11.69 -13.15 -9.07
C GLN A 209 11.80 -12.20 -10.26
N ILE A 210 11.87 -10.91 -9.97
CA ILE A 210 11.99 -9.81 -10.93
C ILE A 210 13.18 -8.94 -10.51
N PRO A 211 14.31 -8.96 -11.24
CA PRO A 211 15.53 -8.27 -10.83
C PRO A 211 15.47 -6.75 -10.92
N SER A 212 14.48 -6.19 -11.62
CA SER A 212 14.31 -4.74 -11.76
C SER A 212 12.85 -4.34 -11.62
N VAL A 213 12.55 -3.46 -10.65
CA VAL A 213 11.22 -2.88 -10.44
C VAL A 213 11.34 -1.36 -10.44
N THR A 214 10.63 -0.71 -11.36
CA THR A 214 10.69 0.75 -11.51
C THR A 214 9.30 1.36 -11.47
N SER A 215 9.11 2.33 -10.57
CA SER A 215 7.88 3.11 -10.49
C SER A 215 8.07 4.47 -11.15
N TYR A 216 7.00 4.97 -11.78
CA TYR A 216 6.94 6.24 -12.48
C TYR A 216 5.76 7.06 -11.98
N MET A 217 5.90 8.39 -11.99
CA MET A 217 4.84 9.32 -11.60
C MET A 217 4.71 10.43 -12.63
N THR A 218 3.49 10.81 -13.00
CA THR A 218 3.27 11.98 -13.86
C THR A 218 3.91 13.22 -13.26
N THR A 219 4.57 14.02 -14.11
CA THR A 219 5.27 15.25 -13.68
C THR A 219 4.32 16.27 -13.05
N SER A 220 3.05 16.31 -13.48
CA SER A 220 1.99 17.14 -12.90
C SER A 220 1.74 16.79 -11.42
N ALA A 221 1.61 15.50 -11.11
CA ALA A 221 1.41 15.03 -9.74
C ALA A 221 2.63 15.28 -8.84
N ALA A 222 3.83 15.02 -9.35
CA ALA A 222 5.07 15.27 -8.60
C ALA A 222 5.29 16.76 -8.28
N ARG A 223 4.78 17.68 -9.11
CA ARG A 223 4.76 19.13 -8.80
C ARG A 223 3.74 19.45 -7.71
N GLY A 224 2.51 18.92 -7.80
CA GLY A 224 1.48 19.11 -6.79
C GLY A 224 1.91 18.69 -5.38
N LEU A 225 2.76 17.68 -5.26
CA LEU A 225 3.35 17.26 -3.98
C LEU A 225 4.20 18.37 -3.31
N ARG A 226 4.79 19.27 -4.10
CA ARG A 226 5.60 20.41 -3.62
C ARG A 226 4.78 21.65 -3.31
N GLU A 227 3.61 21.78 -3.91
CA GLU A 227 2.78 22.99 -3.88
C GLU A 227 1.52 22.79 -3.01
N ALA A 228 1.62 22.09 -1.88
CA ALA A 228 0.50 21.70 -0.99
C ALA A 228 -0.60 22.77 -0.92
N ALA A 229 -1.57 22.70 -1.83
CA ALA A 229 -2.75 23.56 -1.88
C ALA A 229 -3.97 22.84 -1.28
N ASN A 230 -4.99 23.59 -0.91
CA ASN A 230 -6.24 23.03 -0.39
C ASN A 230 -6.87 22.07 -1.40
N ARG A 231 -7.17 20.87 -0.94
CA ARG A 231 -7.81 19.81 -1.74
C ARG A 231 -9.22 20.25 -2.13
N ALA A 232 -9.39 20.67 -3.41
CA ALA A 232 -10.68 21.12 -3.92
C ALA A 232 -11.53 19.95 -4.43
N GLU A 233 -10.94 19.08 -5.25
CA GLU A 233 -11.59 17.88 -5.77
C GLU A 233 -10.63 16.68 -5.76
N PRO A 234 -11.16 15.43 -5.63
CA PRO A 234 -10.34 14.23 -5.72
C PRO A 234 -9.70 14.11 -7.11
N GLU A 235 -8.42 13.76 -7.15
CA GLU A 235 -7.71 13.43 -8.38
C GLU A 235 -8.30 12.20 -9.07
N THR A 236 -8.15 12.16 -10.40
CA THR A 236 -8.28 10.92 -11.17
C THR A 236 -6.92 10.25 -11.27
N PHE A 237 -6.92 8.93 -11.34
CA PHE A 237 -5.69 8.16 -11.49
C PHE A 237 -5.83 7.06 -12.56
N GLU A 238 -4.68 6.70 -13.13
CA GLU A 238 -4.44 5.45 -13.84
C GLU A 238 -3.19 4.80 -13.25
N VAL A 239 -3.26 3.50 -13.02
CA VAL A 239 -2.07 2.69 -12.71
C VAL A 239 -1.88 1.74 -13.87
N ASP A 240 -0.77 1.89 -14.60
CA ASP A 240 -0.41 1.09 -15.76
C ASP A 240 0.83 0.26 -15.44
N VAL A 241 0.67 -1.05 -15.48
CA VAL A 241 1.72 -2.02 -15.17
C VAL A 241 2.14 -2.72 -16.44
N ARG A 242 3.47 -2.83 -16.65
CA ARG A 242 4.08 -3.61 -17.72
C ARG A 242 5.14 -4.53 -17.14
N VAL A 243 5.05 -5.82 -17.46
CA VAL A 243 6.01 -6.84 -17.03
C VAL A 243 6.65 -7.43 -18.28
N ARG A 244 7.99 -7.52 -18.29
CA ARG A 244 8.76 -8.00 -19.44
C ARG A 244 9.52 -9.28 -19.11
N ARG A 245 9.55 -10.18 -20.10
CA ARG A 245 10.35 -11.41 -20.09
C ARG A 245 10.86 -11.67 -21.50
N GLY A 246 12.16 -11.48 -21.74
CA GLY A 246 12.74 -11.49 -23.08
C GLY A 246 12.06 -10.44 -23.98
N ASP A 247 11.55 -10.89 -25.12
CA ASP A 247 10.82 -10.05 -26.07
C ASP A 247 9.31 -9.95 -25.78
N GLU A 248 8.82 -10.66 -24.76
CA GLU A 248 7.42 -10.63 -24.38
C GLU A 248 7.14 -9.51 -23.37
N GLU A 249 6.05 -8.78 -23.57
CA GLU A 249 5.51 -7.81 -22.60
C GLU A 249 4.05 -8.14 -22.30
N ARG A 250 3.70 -8.16 -21.01
CA ARG A 250 2.32 -8.20 -20.55
C ARG A 250 1.96 -6.89 -19.88
N ARG A 251 0.73 -6.46 -20.03
CA ARG A 251 0.24 -5.17 -19.53
C ARG A 251 -1.11 -5.34 -18.84
N MET A 252 -1.28 -4.63 -17.73
CA MET A 252 -2.55 -4.46 -17.05
C MET A 252 -2.67 -3.01 -16.58
N ALA A 253 -3.87 -2.43 -16.68
CA ALA A 253 -4.11 -1.09 -16.20
C ALA A 253 -5.45 -0.99 -15.48
N ILE A 254 -5.53 -0.08 -14.51
CA ILE A 254 -6.74 0.27 -13.80
C ILE A 254 -6.84 1.79 -13.70
N ALA A 255 -8.05 2.31 -13.70
CA ALA A 255 -8.32 3.74 -13.53
C ALA A 255 -9.35 3.96 -12.43
N GLY A 256 -9.33 5.13 -11.82
CA GLY A 256 -10.26 5.49 -10.75
C GLY A 256 -10.07 6.91 -10.26
N ARG A 257 -10.62 7.19 -9.08
CA ARG A 257 -10.56 8.51 -8.42
C ARG A 257 -10.19 8.36 -6.96
N ASP A 258 -9.51 9.36 -6.43
CA ASP A 258 -9.14 9.48 -5.01
C ASP A 258 -8.25 8.35 -4.49
N ILE A 259 -6.93 8.54 -4.54
CA ILE A 259 -5.92 7.55 -4.11
C ILE A 259 -6.05 7.16 -2.62
N TYR A 260 -6.66 8.02 -1.79
CA TYR A 260 -6.91 7.72 -0.38
C TYR A 260 -8.19 6.90 -0.21
N ALA A 261 -9.23 7.21 -1.00
CA ALA A 261 -10.48 6.46 -0.96
C ALA A 261 -10.33 5.03 -1.49
N VAL A 262 -9.56 4.83 -2.58
CA VAL A 262 -9.32 3.49 -3.14
C VAL A 262 -8.51 2.58 -2.20
N SER A 263 -7.75 3.15 -1.27
CA SER A 263 -7.01 2.38 -0.27
C SER A 263 -7.92 1.68 0.75
N ALA A 264 -9.13 2.21 0.97
CA ALA A 264 -10.08 1.60 1.92
C ALA A 264 -10.59 0.22 1.46
N PRO A 265 -11.15 0.04 0.26
CA PRO A 265 -11.56 -1.28 -0.20
C PRO A 265 -10.40 -2.29 -0.29
N LEU A 266 -9.17 -1.84 -0.59
CA LEU A 266 -7.99 -2.71 -0.55
C LEU A 266 -7.74 -3.25 0.86
N ALA A 267 -7.68 -2.37 1.86
CA ALA A 267 -7.41 -2.77 3.25
C ALA A 267 -8.54 -3.62 3.84
N VAL A 268 -9.80 -3.29 3.55
CA VAL A 268 -10.95 -4.02 4.09
C VAL A 268 -11.12 -5.38 3.40
N GLU A 269 -10.90 -5.50 2.08
CA GLU A 269 -10.88 -6.78 1.38
C GLU A 269 -9.79 -7.70 1.93
N ALA A 270 -8.59 -7.15 2.22
CA ALA A 270 -7.54 -7.92 2.85
C ALA A 270 -7.97 -8.48 4.20
N VAL A 271 -8.57 -7.67 5.08
CA VAL A 271 -9.11 -8.12 6.37
C VAL A 271 -10.18 -9.19 6.18
N GLU A 272 -11.12 -9.00 5.25
CA GLU A 272 -12.16 -9.99 4.98
C GLU A 272 -11.58 -11.33 4.55
N ARG A 273 -10.57 -11.33 3.68
CA ARG A 273 -9.86 -12.54 3.24
C ARG A 273 -9.12 -13.21 4.38
N LEU A 274 -8.44 -12.46 5.22
CA LEU A 274 -7.74 -13.00 6.38
C LEU A 274 -8.71 -13.67 7.37
N LEU A 275 -9.85 -13.05 7.65
CA LEU A 275 -10.86 -13.60 8.56
C LEU A 275 -11.61 -14.81 7.98
N THR A 276 -11.69 -14.93 6.65
CA THR A 276 -12.37 -16.05 5.96
C THR A 276 -11.43 -17.16 5.49
N GLY A 277 -10.13 -17.07 5.82
CA GLY A 277 -9.14 -18.07 5.43
C GLY A 277 -8.77 -18.07 3.95
N ARG A 278 -9.08 -16.99 3.20
CA ARG A 278 -8.74 -16.83 1.78
C ARG A 278 -7.36 -16.19 1.59
N PHE A 279 -6.32 -16.82 2.13
CA PHE A 279 -4.94 -16.38 2.01
C PHE A 279 -3.99 -17.57 1.81
N LYS A 280 -2.79 -17.33 1.27
CA LYS A 280 -1.86 -18.36 0.82
C LYS A 280 -0.75 -18.67 1.81
N VAL A 281 -0.33 -17.67 2.60
CA VAL A 281 0.83 -17.77 3.49
C VAL A 281 0.51 -17.25 4.88
N THR A 282 1.20 -17.77 5.90
CA THR A 282 1.13 -17.31 7.28
C THR A 282 2.28 -16.36 7.58
N GLY A 283 2.15 -15.53 8.61
CA GLY A 283 3.15 -14.53 8.96
C GLY A 283 3.06 -13.27 8.10
N THR A 284 4.17 -12.55 7.96
CA THR A 284 4.22 -11.31 7.18
C THR A 284 4.43 -11.60 5.70
N ALA A 285 3.59 -10.99 4.86
CA ALA A 285 3.74 -11.05 3.40
C ALA A 285 3.10 -9.84 2.72
N SER A 286 3.60 -9.49 1.53
CA SER A 286 2.99 -8.47 0.68
C SER A 286 1.67 -8.96 0.07
N ALA A 287 0.89 -8.07 -0.52
CA ALA A 287 -0.44 -8.37 -1.04
C ALA A 287 -0.44 -9.51 -2.07
N GLY A 288 0.47 -9.48 -3.04
CA GLY A 288 0.57 -10.48 -4.11
C GLY A 288 1.01 -11.86 -3.60
N ALA A 289 1.86 -11.89 -2.55
CA ALA A 289 2.23 -13.13 -1.89
C ALA A 289 1.08 -13.70 -1.04
N MET A 290 0.38 -12.83 -0.30
CA MET A 290 -0.65 -13.21 0.65
C MET A 290 -1.91 -13.71 -0.04
N PHE A 291 -2.32 -13.09 -1.14
CA PHE A 291 -3.63 -13.33 -1.74
C PHE A 291 -3.55 -13.88 -3.18
N ASP A 292 -4.64 -14.45 -3.66
CA ASP A 292 -4.85 -14.64 -5.10
C ASP A 292 -5.10 -13.28 -5.74
N ALA A 293 -4.14 -12.81 -6.51
CA ALA A 293 -4.14 -11.45 -7.04
C ALA A 293 -5.30 -11.19 -8.01
N ALA A 294 -5.58 -12.13 -8.91
CA ALA A 294 -6.66 -11.98 -9.88
C ALA A 294 -8.03 -11.99 -9.20
N ASP A 295 -8.26 -12.93 -8.29
CA ASP A 295 -9.49 -13.02 -7.51
C ASP A 295 -9.65 -11.79 -6.59
N PHE A 296 -8.56 -11.28 -6.01
CA PHE A 296 -8.59 -10.07 -5.20
C PHE A 296 -9.00 -8.83 -6.02
N LEU A 297 -8.36 -8.61 -7.17
CA LEU A 297 -8.67 -7.47 -8.04
C LEU A 297 -10.12 -7.51 -8.55
N ASN A 298 -10.65 -8.70 -8.86
CA ASN A 298 -12.04 -8.88 -9.29
C ASN A 298 -13.07 -8.60 -8.18
N ALA A 299 -12.67 -8.72 -6.91
CA ALA A 299 -13.53 -8.43 -5.76
C ALA A 299 -13.59 -6.94 -5.40
N LEU A 300 -12.66 -6.12 -5.93
CA LEU A 300 -12.67 -4.67 -5.67
C LEU A 300 -13.89 -4.02 -6.35
N PRO A 301 -14.54 -3.05 -5.70
CA PRO A 301 -15.67 -2.36 -6.29
C PRO A 301 -15.22 -1.60 -7.55
N THR A 302 -15.91 -1.83 -8.67
CA THR A 302 -15.77 -1.00 -9.88
C THR A 302 -16.36 0.38 -9.60
N ARG A 303 -15.55 1.29 -9.07
CA ARG A 303 -15.96 2.70 -8.93
C ARG A 303 -15.63 3.42 -10.22
N SER A 304 -16.66 3.59 -11.06
CA SER A 304 -16.66 4.45 -12.27
C SER A 304 -16.49 5.93 -11.91
#